data_9cc180ba790a3817813c5e99ac889057
#
_entry.id   9cc180ba790a3817813c5e99ac889057
#
_cell.length_a   1.000
_cell.length_b   1.000
_cell.length_c   1.000
_cell.angle_alpha   90.00
_cell.angle_beta   90.00
_cell.angle_gamma   90.00
#
_symmetry.space_group_name_H-M   'P 1'
#
loop_
_entity.id
_entity.type
_entity.pdbx_description
1 polymer ?
#
loop_
_entity_poly.entity_id
_entity_poly.type
_entity_poly.pdbx_seq_one_letter_code
_entity_poly.pdbx_strand_id
1 'polypeptide(L)'
;MDKFIAHILVVDDDDGIRSLVKKYLNENDFLVTTSDNAEDASNKVQIIKFDLIILDVMMPGKSGLDFLKEHKTRLDTPIILLTAKGEASERVEGLEIGADDYLPKPFEPKELILRIKNILNKTIK
;
A
#
# COMPACT_ATOMS: atom_id res chain seq x y z
N MET A 1 -23.25 12.33 -0.21
CA MET A 1 -22.80 11.42 0.84
C MET A 1 -21.69 10.52 0.33
N ASP A 2 -20.64 10.45 1.07
CA ASP A 2 -19.49 9.61 0.72
C ASP A 2 -19.84 8.14 0.94
N LYS A 3 -19.67 7.34 -0.10
CA LYS A 3 -19.97 5.91 -0.03
C LYS A 3 -18.74 5.08 0.30
N PHE A 4 -17.57 5.69 0.31
CA PHE A 4 -16.33 4.96 0.50
C PHE A 4 -15.91 4.96 1.96
N ILE A 5 -15.38 3.81 2.40
CA ILE A 5 -14.87 3.65 3.76
C ILE A 5 -13.57 4.42 3.95
N ALA A 6 -12.70 4.40 2.94
CA ALA A 6 -11.37 5.01 3.01
C ALA A 6 -10.81 5.19 1.61
N HIS A 7 -9.80 6.05 1.48
CA HIS A 7 -9.10 6.29 0.23
C HIS A 7 -7.72 5.63 0.30
N ILE A 8 -7.44 4.70 -0.60
CA ILE A 8 -6.23 3.88 -0.60
C ILE A 8 -5.40 4.17 -1.83
N LEU A 9 -4.10 4.37 -1.64
CA LEU A 9 -3.14 4.47 -2.74
C LEU A 9 -2.51 3.10 -2.97
N VAL A 10 -2.53 2.63 -4.21
CA VAL A 10 -1.92 1.36 -4.59
C VAL A 10 -0.73 1.65 -5.50
N VAL A 11 0.46 1.27 -5.08
CA VAL A 11 1.71 1.52 -5.80
C VAL A 11 2.32 0.19 -6.21
N ASP A 12 2.29 -0.11 -7.51
CA ASP A 12 2.85 -1.34 -8.06
C ASP A 12 3.13 -1.12 -9.54
N ASP A 13 4.28 -1.55 -10.03
CA ASP A 13 4.63 -1.39 -11.43
C ASP A 13 3.96 -2.43 -12.34
N ASP A 14 3.37 -3.46 -11.77
CA ASP A 14 2.65 -4.49 -12.52
C ASP A 14 1.22 -4.03 -12.81
N ASP A 15 0.90 -3.81 -14.09
CA ASP A 15 -0.41 -3.33 -14.50
C ASP A 15 -1.53 -4.28 -14.10
N GLY A 16 -1.28 -5.59 -14.21
CA GLY A 16 -2.28 -6.60 -13.86
C GLY A 16 -2.62 -6.59 -12.38
N ILE A 17 -1.59 -6.53 -11.54
CA ILE A 17 -1.80 -6.48 -10.08
C ILE A 17 -2.51 -5.18 -9.70
N ARG A 18 -2.07 -4.05 -10.27
CA ARG A 18 -2.69 -2.76 -9.98
C ARG A 18 -4.19 -2.77 -10.32
N SER A 19 -4.53 -3.29 -11.50
CA SER A 19 -5.93 -3.36 -11.94
C SER A 19 -6.74 -4.30 -11.08
N LEU A 20 -6.19 -5.45 -10.73
CA LEU A 20 -6.88 -6.45 -9.91
C LEU A 20 -7.15 -5.91 -8.52
N VAL A 21 -6.13 -5.31 -7.88
CA VAL A 21 -6.27 -4.76 -6.54
C VAL A 21 -7.29 -3.62 -6.54
N LYS A 22 -7.21 -2.73 -7.54
CA LYS A 22 -8.16 -1.62 -7.64
C LYS A 22 -9.60 -2.14 -7.73
N LYS A 23 -9.83 -3.13 -8.59
CA LYS A 23 -11.17 -3.71 -8.75
C LYS A 23 -11.67 -4.28 -7.44
N TYR A 24 -10.83 -5.06 -6.77
CA TYR A 24 -11.20 -5.72 -5.51
C TYR A 24 -11.53 -4.71 -4.42
N LEU A 25 -10.70 -3.68 -4.31
CA LEU A 25 -10.90 -2.64 -3.29
C LEU A 25 -12.15 -1.82 -3.58
N ASN A 26 -12.39 -1.47 -4.85
CA ASN A 26 -13.61 -0.75 -5.22
C ASN A 26 -14.86 -1.55 -4.90
N GLU A 27 -14.81 -2.86 -5.09
CA GLU A 27 -15.94 -3.75 -4.77
C GLU A 27 -16.19 -3.84 -3.26
N ASN A 28 -15.22 -3.45 -2.45
CA ASN A 28 -15.33 -3.45 -1.00
C ASN A 28 -15.44 -2.03 -0.42
N ASP A 29 -15.91 -1.11 -1.23
CA ASP A 29 -16.25 0.26 -0.83
C ASP A 29 -15.05 1.12 -0.47
N PHE A 30 -13.89 0.84 -1.06
CA PHE A 30 -12.72 1.71 -0.95
C PHE A 30 -12.57 2.54 -2.22
N LEU A 31 -12.23 3.81 -2.04
CA LEU A 31 -11.81 4.66 -3.14
C LEU A 31 -10.32 4.39 -3.40
N VAL A 32 -9.94 4.21 -4.66
CA VAL A 32 -8.58 3.81 -5.00
C VAL A 32 -7.94 4.79 -5.98
N THR A 33 -6.73 5.22 -5.65
CA THR A 33 -5.83 5.91 -6.57
C THR A 33 -4.63 4.99 -6.79
N THR A 34 -4.09 4.96 -7.99
CA THR A 34 -2.98 4.07 -8.32
C THR A 34 -1.76 4.86 -8.79
N SER A 35 -0.59 4.28 -8.57
CA SER A 35 0.68 4.77 -9.13
C SER A 35 1.49 3.59 -9.62
N ASP A 36 2.20 3.75 -10.73
CA ASP A 36 3.02 2.67 -11.27
C ASP A 36 4.49 2.78 -10.91
N ASN A 37 4.85 3.77 -10.11
CA ASN A 37 6.22 3.95 -9.63
C ASN A 37 6.23 4.81 -8.37
N ALA A 38 7.37 4.79 -7.67
CA ALA A 38 7.50 5.49 -6.39
C ALA A 38 7.51 7.01 -6.53
N GLU A 39 8.07 7.53 -7.64
CA GLU A 39 8.12 8.96 -7.86
C GLU A 39 6.71 9.54 -8.04
N ASP A 40 5.89 8.88 -8.86
CA ASP A 40 4.50 9.29 -9.05
C ASP A 40 3.73 9.22 -7.73
N ALA A 41 3.96 8.15 -6.94
CA ALA A 41 3.35 8.02 -5.63
C ALA A 41 3.77 9.16 -4.70
N SER A 42 5.05 9.54 -4.72
CA SER A 42 5.54 10.65 -3.90
C SER A 42 4.84 11.95 -4.23
N ASN A 43 4.61 12.20 -5.51
CA ASN A 43 3.90 13.40 -5.94
C ASN A 43 2.44 13.38 -5.45
N LYS A 44 1.80 12.23 -5.52
CA LYS A 44 0.39 12.10 -5.12
C LYS A 44 0.18 12.26 -3.62
N VAL A 45 1.09 11.73 -2.79
CA VAL A 45 0.94 11.85 -1.34
C VAL A 45 1.14 13.29 -0.85
N GLN A 46 1.76 14.14 -1.66
CA GLN A 46 1.90 15.56 -1.31
C GLN A 46 0.61 16.35 -1.55
N ILE A 47 -0.25 15.84 -2.41
CA ILE A 47 -1.47 16.53 -2.82
C ILE A 47 -2.71 15.92 -2.18
N ILE A 48 -2.72 14.60 -2.02
CA ILE A 48 -3.88 13.85 -1.54
C ILE A 48 -3.52 13.17 -0.23
N LYS A 49 -4.42 13.27 0.75
CA LYS A 49 -4.25 12.53 2.00
C LYS A 49 -4.93 11.17 1.84
N PHE A 50 -4.12 10.11 1.90
CA PHE A 50 -4.63 8.74 1.83
C PHE A 50 -4.79 8.18 3.23
N ASP A 51 -5.72 7.25 3.37
CA ASP A 51 -5.95 6.57 4.64
C ASP A 51 -5.03 5.37 4.82
N LEU A 52 -4.53 4.82 3.70
CA LEU A 52 -3.63 3.67 3.71
C LEU A 52 -2.92 3.61 2.36
N ILE A 53 -1.67 3.13 2.37
CA ILE A 53 -0.89 2.92 1.14
C ILE A 53 -0.52 1.45 1.03
N ILE A 54 -0.78 0.85 -0.14
CA ILE A 54 -0.31 -0.49 -0.48
C ILE A 54 0.87 -0.29 -1.42
N LEU A 55 2.02 -0.84 -1.06
CA LEU A 55 3.29 -0.49 -1.67
C LEU A 55 4.10 -1.72 -2.03
N ASP A 56 4.35 -1.90 -3.33
CA ASP A 56 5.23 -2.97 -3.81
C ASP A 56 6.68 -2.63 -3.48
N VAL A 57 7.41 -3.60 -2.95
CA VAL A 57 8.83 -3.40 -2.61
C VAL A 57 9.69 -3.32 -3.85
N MET A 58 9.44 -4.19 -4.83
CA MET A 58 10.28 -4.30 -6.03
C MET A 58 9.72 -3.50 -7.19
N MET A 59 10.31 -2.33 -7.44
CA MET A 59 9.93 -1.48 -8.57
C MET A 59 11.18 -0.92 -9.23
N PRO A 60 11.14 -0.68 -10.57
CA PRO A 60 12.26 -0.03 -11.25
C PRO A 60 12.48 1.37 -10.70
N GLY A 61 13.73 1.80 -10.66
CA GLY A 61 14.10 3.10 -10.12
C GLY A 61 14.04 3.08 -8.60
N LYS A 62 13.29 4.01 -8.01
CA LYS A 62 13.14 4.06 -6.56
C LYS A 62 12.30 2.87 -6.08
N SER A 63 12.83 2.09 -5.15
CA SER A 63 12.12 0.93 -4.61
C SER A 63 11.04 1.34 -3.61
N GLY A 64 10.17 0.36 -3.28
CA GLY A 64 9.18 0.58 -2.23
C GLY A 64 9.81 0.85 -0.88
N LEU A 65 10.94 0.20 -0.57
CA LEU A 65 11.63 0.46 0.69
C LEU A 65 12.20 1.87 0.74
N ASP A 66 12.70 2.40 -0.39
CA ASP A 66 13.17 3.78 -0.46
C ASP A 66 12.02 4.76 -0.23
N PHE A 67 10.89 4.50 -0.84
CA PHE A 67 9.69 5.31 -0.63
C PHE A 67 9.29 5.31 0.85
N LEU A 68 9.30 4.13 1.45
CA LEU A 68 8.96 3.97 2.87
C LEU A 68 9.88 4.79 3.75
N LYS A 69 11.20 4.72 3.50
CA LYS A 69 12.19 5.49 4.26
C LYS A 69 11.94 6.98 4.15
N GLU A 70 11.62 7.47 2.95
CA GLU A 70 11.41 8.89 2.72
C GLU A 70 10.16 9.43 3.41
N HIS A 71 9.10 8.64 3.43
CA HIS A 71 7.80 9.15 3.80
C HIS A 71 7.32 8.74 5.19
N LYS A 72 7.88 7.69 5.78
CA LYS A 72 7.35 7.17 7.04
C LYS A 72 7.45 8.18 8.19
N THR A 73 8.47 9.02 8.19
CA THR A 73 8.61 10.06 9.23
C THR A 73 7.73 11.27 8.99
N ARG A 74 7.24 11.44 7.75
CA ARG A 74 6.42 12.60 7.37
C ARG A 74 4.94 12.28 7.33
N LEU A 75 4.60 11.01 7.09
CA LEU A 75 3.22 10.58 6.94
C LEU A 75 2.83 9.70 8.11
N ASP A 76 1.67 9.99 8.67
CA ASP A 76 1.06 9.09 9.66
C ASP A 76 0.28 7.98 8.97
N THR A 77 0.28 7.97 7.64
CA THR A 77 -0.49 7.02 6.85
C THR A 77 0.08 5.62 7.00
N PRO A 78 -0.75 4.64 7.38
CA PRO A 78 -0.27 3.26 7.46
C PRO A 78 0.08 2.69 6.09
N ILE A 79 1.07 1.82 6.06
CA ILE A 79 1.60 1.24 4.83
C ILE A 79 1.65 -0.28 4.94
N ILE A 80 1.07 -0.96 3.96
CA ILE A 80 1.19 -2.40 3.78
C ILE A 80 2.16 -2.65 2.62
N LEU A 81 3.20 -3.44 2.86
CA LEU A 81 4.15 -3.81 1.81
C LEU A 81 3.68 -5.06 1.07
N LEU A 82 3.83 -5.05 -0.26
CA LEU A 82 3.68 -6.26 -1.06
C LEU A 82 5.09 -6.76 -1.37
N THR A 83 5.38 -7.99 -0.97
CA THR A 83 6.73 -8.55 -1.08
C THR A 83 6.74 -9.78 -1.98
N ALA A 84 7.89 -10.09 -2.58
CA ALA A 84 8.04 -11.32 -3.33
C ALA A 84 8.06 -12.50 -2.36
N LYS A 85 7.52 -13.63 -2.80
CA LYS A 85 7.51 -14.83 -1.99
C LYS A 85 8.95 -15.25 -1.65
N GLY A 86 9.23 -15.50 -0.38
CA GLY A 86 10.53 -15.95 0.07
C GLY A 86 11.52 -14.85 0.40
N GLU A 87 11.17 -13.58 0.21
CA GLU A 87 12.05 -12.45 0.48
C GLU A 87 11.95 -11.99 1.93
N ALA A 88 12.41 -12.83 2.85
CA ALA A 88 12.31 -12.55 4.28
C ALA A 88 13.07 -11.28 4.70
N SER A 89 14.23 -11.02 4.06
CA SER A 89 15.03 -9.84 4.39
C SER A 89 14.28 -8.54 4.10
N GLU A 90 13.51 -8.51 3.02
CA GLU A 90 12.71 -7.33 2.67
C GLU A 90 11.60 -7.09 3.69
N ARG A 91 10.99 -8.16 4.18
CA ARG A 91 9.95 -8.04 5.21
C ARG A 91 10.52 -7.45 6.49
N VAL A 92 11.64 -8.00 6.93
CA VAL A 92 12.29 -7.54 8.16
C VAL A 92 12.69 -6.08 8.03
N GLU A 93 13.35 -5.73 6.93
CA GLU A 93 13.78 -4.35 6.71
C GLU A 93 12.57 -3.40 6.68
N GLY A 94 11.51 -3.77 5.97
CA GLY A 94 10.30 -2.95 5.89
C GLY A 94 9.65 -2.73 7.24
N LEU A 95 9.55 -3.78 8.04
CA LEU A 95 8.97 -3.66 9.38
C LEU A 95 9.84 -2.80 10.29
N GLU A 96 11.16 -2.93 10.20
CA GLU A 96 12.08 -2.12 10.98
C GLU A 96 11.97 -0.63 10.63
N ILE A 97 11.78 -0.31 9.34
CA ILE A 97 11.58 1.07 8.91
C ILE A 97 10.25 1.63 9.42
N GLY A 98 9.24 0.78 9.56
CA GLY A 98 7.97 1.19 10.10
C GLY A 98 6.74 0.83 9.27
N ALA A 99 6.85 -0.13 8.37
CA ALA A 99 5.66 -0.65 7.68
C ALA A 99 4.71 -1.27 8.70
N ASP A 100 3.43 -1.10 8.47
CA ASP A 100 2.41 -1.57 9.42
C ASP A 100 2.07 -3.04 9.22
N ASP A 101 2.27 -3.55 8.01
CA ASP A 101 2.05 -4.95 7.69
C ASP A 101 2.75 -5.28 6.38
N TYR A 102 2.78 -6.55 6.04
CA TYR A 102 3.29 -7.01 4.74
C TYR A 102 2.45 -8.17 4.25
N LEU A 103 2.46 -8.38 2.92
CA LEU A 103 1.70 -9.45 2.31
C LEU A 103 2.53 -10.01 1.16
N PRO A 104 2.94 -11.29 1.21
CA PRO A 104 3.74 -11.87 0.14
C PRO A 104 2.88 -12.15 -1.10
N LYS A 105 3.46 -11.97 -2.28
CA LYS A 105 2.84 -12.32 -3.54
C LYS A 105 3.13 -13.79 -3.86
N PRO A 106 2.20 -14.52 -4.45
CA PRO A 106 0.82 -14.15 -4.73
C PRO A 106 -0.02 -14.17 -3.46
N PHE A 107 -1.00 -13.29 -3.37
CA PHE A 107 -1.85 -13.19 -2.18
C PHE A 107 -3.32 -13.41 -2.54
N GLU A 108 -4.09 -13.81 -1.53
CA GLU A 108 -5.53 -13.88 -1.67
C GLU A 108 -6.11 -12.47 -1.53
N PRO A 109 -6.90 -12.00 -2.50
CA PRO A 109 -7.51 -10.67 -2.38
C PRO A 109 -8.29 -10.47 -1.09
N LYS A 110 -8.97 -11.51 -0.61
CA LYS A 110 -9.71 -11.44 0.65
C LYS A 110 -8.79 -11.20 1.83
N GLU A 111 -7.60 -11.77 1.81
CA GLU A 111 -6.62 -11.56 2.88
C GLU A 111 -6.18 -10.09 2.89
N LEU A 112 -5.93 -9.50 1.72
CA LEU A 112 -5.58 -8.09 1.63
C LEU A 112 -6.68 -7.21 2.24
N ILE A 113 -7.94 -7.47 1.89
CA ILE A 113 -9.08 -6.73 2.42
C ILE A 113 -9.13 -6.80 3.95
N LEU A 114 -8.93 -8.00 4.50
CA LEU A 114 -8.98 -8.20 5.95
C LEU A 114 -7.85 -7.45 6.66
N ARG A 115 -6.64 -7.46 6.09
CA ARG A 115 -5.51 -6.73 6.67
C ARG A 115 -5.75 -5.22 6.63
N ILE A 116 -6.30 -4.72 5.52
CA ILE A 116 -6.67 -3.31 5.41
C ILE A 116 -7.66 -2.93 6.50
N LYS A 117 -8.72 -3.71 6.65
CA LYS A 117 -9.75 -3.41 7.65
C LYS A 117 -9.20 -3.45 9.06
N ASN A 118 -8.32 -4.41 9.36
CA ASN A 118 -7.70 -4.48 10.68
C ASN A 118 -6.87 -3.24 10.99
N ILE A 119 -6.10 -2.77 10.02
CA ILE A 119 -5.27 -1.58 10.21
C ILE A 119 -6.15 -0.34 10.37
N LEU A 120 -7.15 -0.17 9.52
CA LEU A 120 -8.03 1.00 9.58
C LEU A 120 -8.82 1.04 10.89
N ASN A 121 -9.24 -0.10 11.39
CA ASN A 121 -9.95 -0.16 12.66
C ASN A 121 -9.09 0.31 13.84
N LYS A 122 -7.78 0.09 13.78
CA LYS A 122 -6.87 0.54 14.82
C LYS A 122 -6.58 2.02 14.73
N THR A 123 -6.59 2.57 13.51
CA THR A 123 -6.19 3.97 13.29
C THR A 123 -7.34 4.95 13.37
N ILE A 124 -8.57 4.49 13.22
CA ILE A 124 -9.76 5.36 13.17
C ILE A 124 -10.36 5.62 14.55
N LYS A 125 -9.88 5.02 15.55
CA LYS A 125 -10.43 5.21 16.91
C LYS A 125 -10.27 6.64 17.41
#